data_76073c2a372135bfb5ad4ab8e796e6cd
#
_entry.id   76073c2a372135bfb5ad4ab8e796e6cd
#
_cell.length_a   1.000
_cell.length_b   1.000
_cell.length_c   1.000
_cell.angle_alpha   90.00
_cell.angle_beta   90.00
_cell.angle_gamma   90.00
#
_symmetry.space_group_name_H-M   'P 1'
#
loop_
_entity.id
_entity.type
_entity.pdbx_description
1 polymer ?
#
loop_
_entity_poly.entity_id
_entity_poly.type
_entity_poly.pdbx_seq_one_letter_code
_entity_poly.pdbx_strand_id
1 'polypeptide(L)'
;MNERCQGLGHVAVYTRDIEESITFYEKLGGSVKDRGGVPTPEGEKKLALVSFGGITLELIQSPGAMPMGEGNVPHFAILVDDLDAAAVAVRAAGVQFLTPEKKVLPDLFGGLQNWFFAGPSGEQIELLQML
;
A
#
# COMPACT_ATOMS: atom_id res chain seq x y z
N MET A 1 1.70 -11.86 -16.18
CA MET A 1 1.55 -10.61 -15.40
C MET A 1 1.10 -9.40 -16.23
N ASN A 2 1.60 -9.22 -17.43
CA ASN A 2 1.26 -8.04 -18.26
C ASN A 2 -0.23 -7.82 -18.47
N GLU A 3 -0.98 -8.88 -18.73
CA GLU A 3 -2.42 -8.80 -18.98
C GLU A 3 -3.23 -8.47 -17.74
N ARG A 4 -2.65 -8.67 -16.55
CA ARG A 4 -3.35 -8.48 -15.28
C ARG A 4 -2.96 -7.19 -14.59
N CYS A 5 -1.82 -6.62 -14.93
CA CYS A 5 -1.35 -5.38 -14.34
C CYS A 5 -2.17 -4.21 -14.87
N GLN A 6 -2.82 -3.49 -13.97
CA GLN A 6 -3.62 -2.30 -14.29
C GLN A 6 -2.84 -1.01 -14.07
N GLY A 7 -1.62 -1.10 -13.55
CA GLY A 7 -0.79 0.05 -13.28
C GLY A 7 -0.30 0.10 -11.84
N LEU A 8 0.23 1.24 -11.44
CA LEU A 8 0.66 1.50 -10.09
C LEU A 8 -0.55 1.83 -9.22
N GLY A 9 -0.74 1.11 -8.11
CA GLY A 9 -1.87 1.34 -7.23
C GLY A 9 -1.71 2.60 -6.38
N HIS A 10 -0.59 2.68 -5.67
CA HIS A 10 -0.23 3.83 -4.85
C HIS A 10 1.24 3.76 -4.45
N VAL A 11 1.74 4.88 -3.94
CA VAL A 11 3.05 4.96 -3.27
C VAL A 11 2.76 5.23 -1.79
N ALA A 12 3.31 4.42 -0.90
CA ALA A 12 3.11 4.57 0.52
C ALA A 12 4.19 5.44 1.15
N VAL A 13 3.79 6.30 2.07
CA VAL A 13 4.66 7.23 2.78
C VAL A 13 4.32 7.16 4.27
N TYR A 14 5.32 6.89 5.11
CA TYR A 14 5.15 6.99 6.56
C TYR A 14 5.07 8.46 6.99
N THR A 15 4.17 8.75 7.91
CA THR A 15 4.02 10.08 8.49
C THR A 15 3.94 10.01 10.01
N ARG A 16 4.44 11.04 10.68
CA ARG A 16 4.32 11.16 12.14
C ARG A 16 2.92 11.59 12.57
N ASP A 17 2.27 12.37 11.73
CA ASP A 17 0.94 12.93 12.01
C ASP A 17 0.17 12.98 10.69
N ILE A 18 -0.81 12.09 10.55
CA ILE A 18 -1.55 11.94 9.30
C ILE A 18 -2.37 13.19 8.96
N GLU A 19 -2.92 13.88 9.96
CA GLU A 19 -3.71 15.09 9.72
C GLU A 19 -2.82 16.24 9.23
N GLU A 20 -1.63 16.37 9.79
CA GLU A 20 -0.64 17.35 9.32
C GLU A 20 -0.22 17.08 7.89
N SER A 21 0.04 15.82 7.57
CA SER A 21 0.43 15.41 6.21
C SER A 21 -0.71 15.63 5.21
N ILE A 22 -1.94 15.30 5.57
CA ILE A 22 -3.11 15.58 4.73
C ILE A 22 -3.20 17.08 4.43
N THR A 23 -3.13 17.92 5.45
CA THR A 23 -3.18 19.38 5.29
C THR A 23 -2.06 19.86 4.36
N PHE A 24 -0.85 19.33 4.54
CA PHE A 24 0.28 19.67 3.69
C PHE A 24 -0.01 19.31 2.22
N TYR A 25 -0.45 18.08 1.96
CA TYR A 25 -0.69 17.63 0.59
C TYR A 25 -1.90 18.32 -0.05
N GLU A 26 -2.92 18.67 0.73
CA GLU A 26 -4.03 19.48 0.22
C GLU A 26 -3.57 20.87 -0.24
N LYS A 27 -2.64 21.48 0.47
CA LYS A 27 -2.03 22.76 0.04
C LYS A 27 -1.27 22.65 -1.26
N LEU A 28 -0.78 21.46 -1.60
CA LEU A 28 -0.10 21.20 -2.86
C LEU A 28 -1.08 20.81 -3.98
N GLY A 29 -2.38 20.87 -3.72
CA GLY A 29 -3.39 20.50 -4.71
C GLY A 29 -3.88 19.07 -4.63
N GLY A 30 -3.47 18.32 -3.61
CA GLY A 30 -3.96 16.97 -3.37
C GLY A 30 -5.37 16.97 -2.80
N SER A 31 -6.06 15.85 -2.95
CA SER A 31 -7.36 15.64 -2.33
C SER A 31 -7.45 14.25 -1.70
N VAL A 32 -8.04 14.19 -0.51
CA VAL A 32 -8.28 12.93 0.18
C VAL A 32 -9.34 12.14 -0.55
N LYS A 33 -8.99 10.93 -0.98
CA LYS A 33 -9.92 10.01 -1.63
C LYS A 33 -10.61 9.09 -0.65
N ASP A 34 -9.88 8.67 0.38
CA ASP A 34 -10.41 7.71 1.35
C ASP A 34 -9.55 7.73 2.60
N ARG A 35 -10.13 7.29 3.69
CA ARG A 35 -9.46 7.09 4.98
C ARG A 35 -9.76 5.70 5.49
N GLY A 36 -8.83 5.12 6.23
CA GLY A 36 -9.02 3.82 6.83
C GLY A 36 -8.16 3.62 8.05
N GLY A 37 -8.31 2.47 8.67
CA GLY A 37 -7.52 2.08 9.82
C GLY A 37 -7.37 0.57 9.88
N VAL A 38 -6.28 0.11 10.47
CA VAL A 38 -6.03 -1.30 10.71
C VAL A 38 -5.64 -1.46 12.17
N PRO A 39 -6.38 -2.28 12.95
CA PRO A 39 -5.99 -2.55 14.33
C PRO A 39 -4.68 -3.32 14.37
N THR A 40 -3.80 -2.94 15.29
CA THR A 40 -2.55 -3.64 15.56
C THR A 40 -2.43 -3.86 17.06
N PRO A 41 -1.51 -4.75 17.53
CA PRO A 41 -1.30 -4.94 18.96
C PRO A 41 -0.92 -3.66 19.72
N GLU A 42 -0.30 -2.68 19.04
CA GLU A 42 0.14 -1.41 19.62
C GLU A 42 -0.90 -0.30 19.49
N GLY A 43 -2.03 -0.55 18.83
CA GLY A 43 -3.07 0.45 18.59
C GLY A 43 -3.47 0.50 17.13
N GLU A 44 -4.22 1.52 16.74
CA GLU A 44 -4.70 1.66 15.35
C GLU A 44 -3.62 2.26 14.44
N LYS A 45 -3.33 1.58 13.35
CA LYS A 45 -2.55 2.13 12.24
C LYS A 45 -3.50 2.95 11.35
N LYS A 46 -3.28 4.26 11.25
CA LYS A 46 -4.13 5.17 10.48
C LYS A 46 -3.63 5.29 9.06
N LEU A 47 -4.56 5.25 8.11
CA LEU A 47 -4.26 5.27 6.68
C LEU A 47 -5.12 6.32 5.98
N ALA A 48 -4.55 6.95 4.95
CA ALA A 48 -5.30 7.85 4.07
C ALA A 48 -4.77 7.75 2.65
N LEU A 49 -5.67 7.77 1.68
CA LEU A 49 -5.32 7.88 0.26
C LEU A 49 -5.49 9.32 -0.18
N VAL A 50 -4.44 9.89 -0.72
CA VAL A 50 -4.40 11.26 -1.23
C VAL A 50 -4.05 11.24 -2.71
N SER A 51 -4.89 11.86 -3.52
CA SER A 51 -4.70 11.89 -4.96
C SER A 51 -4.08 13.21 -5.41
N PHE A 52 -3.08 13.10 -6.28
CA PHE A 52 -2.49 14.20 -7.02
C PHE A 52 -2.54 13.86 -8.50
N GLY A 53 -3.46 14.44 -9.26
CA GLY A 53 -3.57 14.10 -10.68
C GLY A 53 -3.62 12.59 -10.87
N GLY A 54 -2.64 12.01 -11.55
CA GLY A 54 -2.58 10.57 -11.81
C GLY A 54 -1.85 9.75 -10.73
N ILE A 55 -1.40 10.37 -9.65
CA ILE A 55 -0.64 9.70 -8.58
C ILE A 55 -1.50 9.60 -7.32
N THR A 56 -1.49 8.44 -6.68
CA THR A 56 -2.13 8.24 -5.38
C THR A 56 -1.06 7.91 -4.35
N LEU A 57 -1.05 8.66 -3.24
CA LEU A 57 -0.23 8.37 -2.07
C LEU A 57 -1.07 7.67 -1.02
N GLU A 58 -0.49 6.68 -0.35
CA GLU A 58 -1.05 6.14 0.89
C GLU A 58 -0.24 6.69 2.05
N LEU A 59 -0.84 7.53 2.88
CA LEU A 59 -0.22 8.03 4.09
C LEU A 59 -0.45 7.03 5.22
N ILE A 60 0.62 6.70 5.95
CA ILE A 60 0.57 5.69 7.02
C ILE A 60 1.11 6.30 8.31
N GLN A 61 0.27 6.35 9.33
CA GLN A 61 0.69 6.69 10.69
C GLN A 61 0.62 5.43 11.54
N SER A 62 1.76 4.88 11.89
CA SER A 62 1.85 3.73 12.76
C SER A 62 1.73 4.14 14.23
N PRO A 63 1.12 3.30 15.10
CA PRO A 63 0.96 3.61 16.54
C PRO A 63 2.24 3.37 17.31
N GLY A 64 3.32 3.14 16.86
CA GLY A 64 4.61 2.95 17.53
C GLY A 64 5.69 3.78 16.89
N ALA A 65 6.93 3.37 17.07
CA ALA A 65 8.05 3.98 16.38
C ALA A 65 7.87 3.78 14.87
N MET A 66 8.00 4.86 14.11
CA MET A 66 7.97 4.77 12.66
C MET A 66 9.14 3.92 12.18
N PRO A 67 8.89 2.96 11.26
CA PRO A 67 9.99 2.26 10.62
C PRO A 67 10.70 3.25 9.70
N MET A 68 11.80 3.82 10.18
CA MET A 68 12.66 4.73 9.45
C MET A 68 13.83 3.91 8.91
N GLY A 69 13.67 3.39 7.71
CA GLY A 69 14.78 2.81 6.98
C GLY A 69 15.56 3.89 6.23
N GLU A 70 15.84 3.64 4.96
CA GLU A 70 16.56 4.57 4.09
C GLU A 70 15.61 5.58 3.43
N GLY A 71 14.59 5.99 4.13
CA GLY A 71 13.60 6.93 3.63
C GLY A 71 12.22 6.63 4.19
N ASN A 72 11.24 7.44 3.79
CA ASN A 72 9.88 7.33 4.29
C ASN A 72 8.89 6.75 3.26
N VAL A 73 9.41 6.11 2.20
CA VAL A 73 8.58 5.40 1.21
C VAL A 73 8.77 3.89 1.41
N PRO A 74 7.88 3.23 2.18
CA PRO A 74 8.07 1.83 2.58
C PRO A 74 7.80 0.81 1.47
N HIS A 75 6.91 1.11 0.54
CA HIS A 75 6.55 0.20 -0.54
C HIS A 75 5.83 0.92 -1.67
N PHE A 76 5.67 0.24 -2.79
CA PHE A 76 4.71 0.64 -3.82
C PHE A 76 3.80 -0.53 -4.17
N ALA A 77 2.61 -0.22 -4.66
CA ALA A 77 1.60 -1.22 -4.96
C ALA A 77 1.33 -1.32 -6.46
N ILE A 78 1.28 -2.55 -6.94
CA ILE A 78 0.83 -2.87 -8.31
C ILE A 78 -0.63 -3.27 -8.22
N LEU A 79 -1.50 -2.52 -8.85
CA LEU A 79 -2.91 -2.82 -8.91
C LEU A 79 -3.17 -3.93 -9.95
N VAL A 80 -3.84 -4.99 -9.53
CA VAL A 80 -4.16 -6.13 -10.40
C VAL A 80 -5.66 -6.41 -10.36
N ASP A 81 -6.15 -7.06 -11.42
CA ASP A 81 -7.55 -7.45 -11.51
C ASP A 81 -7.84 -8.81 -10.86
N ASP A 82 -6.81 -9.63 -10.68
CA ASP A 82 -6.92 -10.98 -10.09
C ASP A 82 -5.63 -11.29 -9.33
N LEU A 83 -5.69 -11.16 -8.01
CA LEU A 83 -4.52 -11.34 -7.15
C LEU A 83 -3.97 -12.77 -7.22
N ASP A 84 -4.86 -13.77 -7.22
CA ASP A 84 -4.41 -15.18 -7.21
C ASP A 84 -3.71 -15.54 -8.51
N ALA A 85 -4.23 -15.08 -9.64
CA ALA A 85 -3.59 -15.28 -10.93
C ALA A 85 -2.26 -14.54 -11.03
N ALA A 86 -2.19 -13.29 -10.53
CA ALA A 86 -0.96 -12.53 -10.48
C ALA A 86 0.09 -13.21 -9.59
N ALA A 87 -0.33 -13.77 -8.46
CA ALA A 87 0.57 -14.50 -7.56
C ALA A 87 1.19 -15.72 -8.22
N VAL A 88 0.45 -16.44 -9.05
CA VAL A 88 1.01 -17.56 -9.84
C VAL A 88 2.15 -17.07 -10.74
N ALA A 89 1.95 -15.94 -11.42
CA ALA A 89 2.96 -15.35 -12.29
C ALA A 89 4.20 -14.91 -11.51
N VAL A 90 4.02 -14.30 -10.33
CA VAL A 90 5.14 -13.89 -9.46
C VAL A 90 5.94 -15.10 -9.00
N ARG A 91 5.28 -16.16 -8.55
CA ARG A 91 5.96 -17.41 -8.14
C ARG A 91 6.71 -18.07 -9.30
N ALA A 92 6.12 -18.04 -10.49
CA ALA A 92 6.77 -18.58 -11.69
C ALA A 92 8.07 -17.83 -12.04
N ALA A 93 8.19 -16.57 -11.64
CA ALA A 93 9.41 -15.78 -11.77
C ALA A 93 10.45 -16.07 -10.68
N GLY A 94 10.19 -17.02 -9.79
CA GLY A 94 11.14 -17.43 -8.74
C GLY A 94 11.06 -16.59 -7.47
N VAL A 95 10.04 -15.76 -7.33
CA VAL A 95 9.87 -14.86 -6.19
C VAL A 95 8.99 -15.52 -5.13
N GLN A 96 9.38 -15.36 -3.86
CA GLN A 96 8.57 -15.79 -2.72
C GLN A 96 7.88 -14.60 -2.09
N PHE A 97 6.63 -14.80 -1.67
CA PHE A 97 5.91 -13.81 -0.89
C PHE A 97 6.45 -13.72 0.54
N LEU A 98 6.33 -12.56 1.16
CA LEU A 98 6.86 -12.31 2.52
C LEU A 98 6.05 -13.01 3.61
N THR A 99 4.80 -13.44 3.29
CA THR A 99 3.93 -14.16 4.21
C THR A 99 3.41 -15.44 3.54
N PRO A 100 3.00 -16.47 4.32
CA PRO A 100 2.47 -17.70 3.74
C PRO A 100 1.19 -17.51 2.93
N GLU A 101 0.36 -16.53 3.33
CA GLU A 101 -0.95 -16.30 2.72
C GLU A 101 -1.18 -14.80 2.47
N LYS A 102 -2.00 -14.52 1.46
CA LYS A 102 -2.50 -13.17 1.20
C LYS A 102 -3.38 -12.69 2.35
N LYS A 103 -3.55 -11.38 2.45
CA LYS A 103 -4.40 -10.73 3.45
C LYS A 103 -5.65 -10.18 2.78
N VAL A 104 -6.79 -10.38 3.41
CA VAL A 104 -8.07 -9.80 2.99
C VAL A 104 -8.48 -8.77 4.02
N LEU A 105 -8.75 -7.55 3.56
CA LEU A 105 -9.13 -6.41 4.40
C LEU A 105 -10.45 -5.85 3.85
N PRO A 106 -11.59 -6.43 4.25
CA PRO A 106 -12.87 -6.09 3.63
C PRO A 106 -13.37 -4.69 3.96
N ASP A 107 -12.85 -4.09 5.04
CA ASP A 107 -13.31 -2.78 5.51
C ASP A 107 -12.32 -1.65 5.20
N LEU A 108 -11.17 -1.95 4.62
CA LEU A 108 -10.17 -0.94 4.30
C LEU A 108 -10.38 -0.45 2.87
N PHE A 109 -10.49 0.87 2.69
CA PHE A 109 -10.62 1.53 1.39
C PHE A 109 -11.68 0.91 0.47
N GLY A 110 -12.82 0.51 1.03
CA GLY A 110 -13.90 -0.13 0.30
C GLY A 110 -13.76 -1.64 0.10
N GLY A 111 -12.74 -2.23 0.68
CA GLY A 111 -12.44 -3.66 0.60
C GLY A 111 -11.32 -3.95 -0.38
N LEU A 112 -10.33 -4.71 0.07
CA LEU A 112 -9.19 -5.10 -0.75
C LEU A 112 -8.60 -6.42 -0.27
N GLN A 113 -7.75 -6.99 -1.12
CA GLN A 113 -6.82 -8.05 -0.71
C GLN A 113 -5.45 -7.71 -1.25
N ASN A 114 -4.42 -8.12 -0.52
CA ASN A 114 -3.05 -7.81 -0.89
C ASN A 114 -2.07 -8.92 -0.49
N TRP A 115 -0.89 -8.86 -1.09
CA TRP A 115 0.21 -9.76 -0.79
C TRP A 115 1.51 -9.09 -1.13
N PHE A 116 2.47 -9.12 -0.20
CA PHE A 116 3.75 -8.43 -0.37
C PHE A 116 4.86 -9.40 -0.77
N PHE A 117 5.74 -8.94 -1.63
CA PHE A 117 6.99 -9.62 -1.95
C PHE A 117 8.10 -8.60 -2.09
N ALA A 118 9.36 -9.06 -2.06
CA ALA A 118 10.52 -8.20 -2.22
C ALA A 118 11.06 -8.28 -3.64
N GLY A 119 11.46 -7.14 -4.18
CA GLY A 119 12.22 -7.09 -5.41
C GLY A 119 13.70 -7.41 -5.19
N PRO A 120 14.51 -7.41 -6.25
CA PRO A 120 15.91 -7.87 -6.19
C PRO A 120 16.81 -7.07 -5.26
N SER A 121 16.45 -5.82 -4.97
CA SER A 121 17.23 -4.94 -4.08
C SER A 121 16.61 -4.79 -2.70
N GLY A 122 15.63 -5.62 -2.35
CA GLY A 122 14.95 -5.56 -1.06
C GLY A 122 13.76 -4.62 -1.02
N GLU A 123 13.44 -3.93 -2.12
CA GLU A 123 12.26 -3.08 -2.21
C GLU A 123 10.99 -3.89 -2.01
N GLN A 124 10.07 -3.37 -1.21
CA GLN A 124 8.81 -4.05 -0.96
C GLN A 124 7.77 -3.68 -2.01
N ILE A 125 7.14 -4.68 -2.57
CA ILE A 125 6.12 -4.55 -3.62
C ILE A 125 4.83 -5.21 -3.12
N GLU A 126 3.75 -4.46 -3.22
CA GLU A 126 2.43 -4.95 -2.86
C GLU A 126 1.66 -5.32 -4.13
N LEU A 127 1.17 -6.57 -4.24
CA LEU A 127 0.09 -6.86 -5.16
C LEU A 127 -1.21 -6.47 -4.48
N LEU A 128 -2.01 -5.65 -5.16
CA LEU A 128 -3.23 -5.08 -4.61
C LEU A 128 -4.40 -5.33 -5.55
N GLN A 129 -5.45 -5.95 -5.04
CA GLN A 129 -6.72 -6.10 -5.75
C GLN A 129 -7.82 -5.45 -4.94
N MET A 130 -8.55 -4.51 -5.55
CA MET A 130 -9.75 -3.94 -4.93
C MET A 130 -10.92 -4.90 -5.09
N LEU A 131 -11.66 -5.09 -4.00
CA LEU A 131 -12.83 -5.99 -3.97
C LEU A 131 -14.11 -5.31 -4.44
#